data_6839b80295f0ca5d59926ab470cc855a
#
_entry.id   6839b80295f0ca5d59926ab470cc855a
#
_cell.length_a   1.000
_cell.length_b   1.000
_cell.length_c   1.000
_cell.angle_alpha   90.00
_cell.angle_beta   90.00
_cell.angle_gamma   90.00
#
_symmetry.space_group_name_H-M   'P 1'
#
loop_
_entity.id
_entity.type
_entity.pdbx_description
1 polymer ?
#
loop_
_entity_poly.entity_id
_entity_poly.type
_entity_poly.pdbx_seq_one_letter_code
_entity_poly.pdbx_strand_id
1 'polypeptide(L)'
;MNDGSDDHASVEMLNATLDDCRHGAMDTNGVAIDLIGQANAGPSAARNRGIAAAETPFVVVLDGDDRLRPAFIERTLSMLSADKTMVAASGWLQTFGVLESVAQPTGGNAAAFVSHNCCPATCMIRRVAWERCGGYDESMRGGFEDWDFFLSLLECGLAVENDICGAEVTGGTEHVGGFGSAWDTENPAKDAAHIGIAPEPLIEYRTAPASSNVTSMTKRLDLMRFLIAKHRDLYAAHIAASQAFMLHPTYGDGGMAAAVRLRS
;
A
#
# COMPACT_ATOMS: atom_id res chain seq x y z
N MET A 1 -13.53 -1.11 6.87
CA MET A 1 -14.11 -1.65 5.62
C MET A 1 -14.39 -3.13 5.79
N ASN A 2 -15.62 -3.61 5.55
CA ASN A 2 -15.98 -5.03 5.60
C ASN A 2 -16.24 -5.53 4.17
N ASP A 3 -15.40 -6.42 3.66
CA ASP A 3 -15.48 -7.00 2.32
C ASP A 3 -16.26 -8.33 2.31
N GLY A 4 -17.48 -8.29 2.86
CA GLY A 4 -18.37 -9.44 2.86
C GLY A 4 -17.92 -10.58 3.76
N SER A 5 -17.45 -10.27 4.98
CA SER A 5 -17.16 -11.30 5.97
C SER A 5 -18.44 -12.11 6.29
N ASP A 6 -18.33 -13.44 6.22
CA ASP A 6 -19.42 -14.40 6.46
C ASP A 6 -19.22 -15.22 7.75
N ASP A 7 -18.08 -15.12 8.41
CA ASP A 7 -17.84 -15.71 9.70
C ASP A 7 -18.67 -15.00 10.79
N HIS A 8 -19.61 -15.74 11.40
CA HIS A 8 -20.56 -15.20 12.35
C HIS A 8 -19.89 -14.50 13.54
N ALA A 9 -18.82 -15.09 14.09
CA ALA A 9 -18.14 -14.53 15.27
C ALA A 9 -17.43 -13.22 14.93
N SER A 10 -16.79 -13.12 13.74
CA SER A 10 -16.15 -11.90 13.24
C SER A 10 -17.17 -10.78 13.01
N VAL A 11 -18.31 -11.10 12.40
CA VAL A 11 -19.38 -10.13 12.13
C VAL A 11 -20.02 -9.65 13.44
N GLU A 12 -20.25 -10.54 14.39
CA GLU A 12 -20.82 -10.21 15.71
C GLU A 12 -19.86 -9.30 16.50
N MET A 13 -18.56 -9.63 16.51
CA MET A 13 -17.53 -8.81 17.16
C MET A 13 -17.43 -7.41 16.53
N LEU A 14 -17.46 -7.34 15.19
CA LEU A 14 -17.44 -6.07 14.47
C LEU A 14 -18.62 -5.18 14.85
N ASN A 15 -19.83 -5.74 14.87
CA ASN A 15 -21.03 -5.00 15.25
C ASN A 15 -20.99 -4.54 16.71
N ALA A 16 -20.56 -5.41 17.63
CA ALA A 16 -20.39 -5.05 19.05
C ALA A 16 -19.39 -3.91 19.22
N THR A 17 -18.24 -3.98 18.55
CA THR A 17 -17.22 -2.90 18.60
C THR A 17 -17.78 -1.57 18.10
N LEU A 18 -18.54 -1.57 17.01
CA LEU A 18 -19.19 -0.36 16.51
C LEU A 18 -20.23 0.21 17.46
N ASP A 19 -20.99 -0.64 18.09
CA ASP A 19 -21.99 -0.23 19.07
C ASP A 19 -21.32 0.36 20.32
N ASP A 20 -20.23 -0.22 20.79
CA ASP A 20 -19.40 0.31 21.88
C ASP A 20 -18.83 1.70 21.55
N CYS A 21 -18.35 1.91 20.31
CA CYS A 21 -17.90 3.22 19.84
C CYS A 21 -19.05 4.24 19.82
N ARG A 22 -20.22 3.87 19.29
CA ARG A 22 -21.40 4.75 19.18
C ARG A 22 -21.98 5.15 20.51
N HIS A 23 -21.94 4.26 21.50
CA HIS A 23 -22.48 4.49 22.83
C HIS A 23 -21.44 5.02 23.83
N GLY A 24 -20.21 5.29 23.37
CA GLY A 24 -19.15 5.84 24.21
C GLY A 24 -18.57 4.84 25.22
N ALA A 25 -18.85 3.54 25.05
CA ALA A 25 -18.24 2.47 25.86
C ALA A 25 -16.75 2.29 25.50
N MET A 26 -16.37 2.61 24.24
CA MET A 26 -14.99 2.68 23.78
C MET A 26 -14.59 4.14 23.57
N ASP A 27 -13.50 4.57 24.20
CA ASP A 27 -12.95 5.90 23.98
C ASP A 27 -12.24 5.95 22.62
N THR A 28 -12.80 6.70 21.69
CA THR A 28 -12.21 6.92 20.35
C THR A 28 -11.33 8.17 20.28
N ASN A 29 -11.14 8.86 21.40
CA ASN A 29 -10.43 10.17 21.44
C ASN A 29 -10.97 11.18 20.41
N GLY A 30 -12.28 11.15 20.13
CA GLY A 30 -12.94 12.03 19.17
C GLY A 30 -12.74 11.63 17.70
N VAL A 31 -12.15 10.47 17.43
CA VAL A 31 -12.03 9.94 16.04
C VAL A 31 -13.38 9.34 15.63
N ALA A 32 -13.87 9.76 14.46
CA ALA A 32 -15.07 9.19 13.87
C ALA A 32 -14.77 7.79 13.32
N ILE A 33 -15.69 6.85 13.59
CA ILE A 33 -15.59 5.45 13.13
C ILE A 33 -16.81 5.12 12.29
N ASP A 34 -16.57 4.81 11.01
CA ASP A 34 -17.58 4.40 10.06
C ASP A 34 -17.34 2.98 9.57
N LEU A 35 -18.42 2.20 9.46
CA LEU A 35 -18.39 0.89 8.81
C LEU A 35 -18.95 0.98 7.40
N ILE A 36 -18.10 0.67 6.43
CA ILE A 36 -18.49 0.53 5.03
C ILE A 36 -18.48 -0.97 4.70
N GLY A 37 -19.64 -1.51 4.28
CA GLY A 37 -19.78 -2.90 3.86
C GLY A 37 -19.92 -3.03 2.35
N GLN A 38 -19.44 -4.16 1.80
CA GLN A 38 -19.68 -4.57 0.42
C GLN A 38 -19.76 -6.10 0.31
N ALA A 39 -20.29 -6.61 -0.81
CA ALA A 39 -20.11 -8.01 -1.17
C ALA A 39 -18.62 -8.28 -1.43
N ASN A 40 -18.13 -9.47 -1.09
CA ASN A 40 -16.72 -9.82 -1.26
C ASN A 40 -16.23 -9.56 -2.69
N ALA A 41 -15.34 -8.61 -2.82
CA ALA A 41 -14.72 -8.19 -4.08
C ALA A 41 -13.19 -8.22 -4.04
N GLY A 42 -12.62 -8.63 -2.90
CA GLY A 42 -11.19 -8.77 -2.68
C GLY A 42 -10.53 -7.52 -2.10
N PRO A 43 -9.24 -7.65 -1.66
CA PRO A 43 -8.55 -6.61 -0.91
C PRO A 43 -8.40 -5.31 -1.70
N SER A 44 -8.13 -5.38 -3.00
CA SER A 44 -8.02 -4.20 -3.87
C SER A 44 -9.30 -3.35 -3.86
N ALA A 45 -10.45 -3.99 -4.12
CA ALA A 45 -11.74 -3.31 -4.13
C ALA A 45 -12.11 -2.75 -2.74
N ALA A 46 -11.81 -3.50 -1.68
CA ALA A 46 -12.05 -3.05 -0.31
C ALA A 46 -11.21 -1.81 0.04
N ARG A 47 -9.91 -1.83 -0.30
CA ARG A 47 -9.00 -0.70 -0.08
C ARG A 47 -9.43 0.53 -0.90
N ASN A 48 -9.72 0.35 -2.19
CA ASN A 48 -10.21 1.43 -3.06
C ASN A 48 -11.46 2.09 -2.49
N ARG A 49 -12.43 1.29 -2.06
CA ARG A 49 -13.68 1.82 -1.51
C ARG A 49 -13.47 2.57 -0.19
N GLY A 50 -12.59 2.08 0.68
CA GLY A 50 -12.22 2.76 1.91
C GLY A 50 -11.52 4.09 1.66
N ILE A 51 -10.57 4.12 0.71
CA ILE A 51 -9.82 5.32 0.34
C ILE A 51 -10.75 6.35 -0.34
N ALA A 52 -11.64 5.90 -1.22
CA ALA A 52 -12.61 6.78 -1.88
C ALA A 52 -13.58 7.47 -0.90
N ALA A 53 -13.88 6.82 0.21
CA ALA A 53 -14.72 7.39 1.27
C ALA A 53 -13.98 8.36 2.20
N ALA A 54 -12.65 8.38 2.16
CA ALA A 54 -11.84 9.27 2.98
C ALA A 54 -11.76 10.66 2.36
N GLU A 55 -11.91 11.71 3.18
CA GLU A 55 -11.80 13.12 2.76
C GLU A 55 -10.44 13.74 3.10
N THR A 56 -9.58 12.98 3.81
CA THR A 56 -8.27 13.47 4.26
C THR A 56 -7.22 13.41 3.15
N PRO A 57 -6.21 14.30 3.14
CA PRO A 57 -5.16 14.30 2.12
C PRO A 57 -4.22 13.11 2.21
N PHE A 58 -4.18 12.45 3.37
CA PHE A 58 -3.40 11.22 3.62
C PHE A 58 -4.34 10.14 4.13
N VAL A 59 -4.10 8.91 3.69
CA VAL A 59 -4.85 7.73 4.15
C VAL A 59 -3.88 6.63 4.54
N VAL A 60 -4.25 5.86 5.56
CA VAL A 60 -3.48 4.67 5.98
C VAL A 60 -4.27 3.44 5.61
N VAL A 61 -3.61 2.52 4.94
CA VAL A 61 -4.11 1.16 4.70
C VAL A 61 -3.60 0.27 5.84
N LEU A 62 -4.51 -0.46 6.46
CA LEU A 62 -4.21 -1.42 7.53
C LEU A 62 -5.07 -2.66 7.36
N ASP A 63 -4.46 -3.81 7.30
CA ASP A 63 -5.18 -5.09 7.25
C ASP A 63 -5.77 -5.41 8.62
N GLY A 64 -6.93 -6.08 8.64
CA GLY A 64 -7.74 -6.26 9.85
C GLY A 64 -7.11 -7.15 10.94
N ASP A 65 -6.03 -7.84 10.63
CA ASP A 65 -5.29 -8.71 11.55
C ASP A 65 -3.92 -8.13 11.98
N ASP A 66 -3.56 -6.95 11.45
CA ASP A 66 -2.34 -6.23 11.79
C ASP A 66 -2.59 -5.11 12.81
N ARG A 67 -1.53 -4.51 13.33
CA ARG A 67 -1.59 -3.39 14.29
C ARG A 67 -0.57 -2.32 13.93
N LEU A 68 -0.95 -1.06 14.15
CA LEU A 68 -0.02 0.06 14.13
C LEU A 68 0.59 0.28 15.50
N ARG A 69 1.88 0.57 15.55
CA ARG A 69 2.50 1.10 16.77
C ARG A 69 2.16 2.59 16.94
N PRO A 70 2.14 3.12 18.16
CA PRO A 70 1.69 4.49 18.44
C PRO A 70 2.36 5.58 17.60
N ALA A 71 3.65 5.40 17.25
CA ALA A 71 4.41 6.38 16.46
C ALA A 71 4.16 6.31 14.95
N PHE A 72 3.42 5.33 14.42
CA PHE A 72 3.27 5.12 12.98
C PHE A 72 2.75 6.36 12.25
N ILE A 73 1.63 6.92 12.71
CA ILE A 73 0.99 8.08 12.06
C ILE A 73 1.93 9.29 12.10
N GLU A 74 2.48 9.61 13.26
CA GLU A 74 3.38 10.74 13.44
C GLU A 74 4.61 10.64 12.52
N ARG A 75 5.27 9.49 12.49
CA ARG A 75 6.48 9.26 11.69
C ARG A 75 6.21 9.35 10.19
N THR A 76 5.23 8.61 9.72
CA THR A 76 4.90 8.58 8.29
C THR A 76 4.37 9.91 7.79
N LEU A 77 3.54 10.61 8.58
CA LEU A 77 3.06 11.95 8.25
C LEU A 77 4.20 12.98 8.21
N SER A 78 5.14 12.90 9.16
CA SER A 78 6.33 13.77 9.17
C SER A 78 7.18 13.57 7.92
N MET A 79 7.43 12.32 7.52
CA MET A 79 8.19 11.99 6.30
C MET A 79 7.50 12.56 5.04
N LEU A 80 6.21 12.28 4.89
CA LEU A 80 5.43 12.80 3.76
C LEU A 80 5.33 14.33 3.74
N SER A 81 5.26 14.97 4.91
CA SER A 81 5.21 16.44 5.00
C SER A 81 6.54 17.08 4.62
N ALA A 82 7.65 16.44 4.98
CA ALA A 82 8.99 16.93 4.70
C ALA A 82 9.40 16.77 3.22
N ASP A 83 8.91 15.74 2.55
CA ASP A 83 9.29 15.42 1.18
C ASP A 83 8.05 15.35 0.27
N LYS A 84 7.94 16.29 -0.65
CA LYS A 84 6.80 16.43 -1.56
C LYS A 84 6.82 15.40 -2.69
N THR A 85 7.96 14.79 -2.99
CA THR A 85 8.11 13.75 -4.02
C THR A 85 7.79 12.36 -3.48
N MET A 86 7.73 12.20 -2.15
CA MET A 86 7.35 10.95 -1.50
C MET A 86 5.85 10.68 -1.68
N VAL A 87 5.49 9.61 -2.37
CA VAL A 87 4.08 9.24 -2.67
C VAL A 87 3.44 8.40 -1.57
N ALA A 88 4.24 7.62 -0.84
CA ALA A 88 3.81 6.82 0.30
C ALA A 88 4.94 6.70 1.33
N ALA A 89 4.58 6.38 2.57
CA ALA A 89 5.52 6.13 3.65
C ALA A 89 5.06 4.97 4.54
N SER A 90 6.01 4.19 5.04
CA SER A 90 5.76 3.06 5.94
C SER A 90 6.92 2.90 6.94
N GLY A 91 7.01 1.78 7.61
CA GLY A 91 8.09 1.44 8.53
C GLY A 91 8.44 -0.05 8.48
N TRP A 92 9.37 -0.47 9.33
CA TRP A 92 9.69 -1.88 9.48
C TRP A 92 8.51 -2.65 10.11
N LEU A 93 8.48 -3.95 9.85
CA LEU A 93 7.48 -4.87 10.37
C LEU A 93 8.07 -5.67 11.54
N GLN A 94 7.39 -5.67 12.68
CA GLN A 94 7.59 -6.67 13.73
C GLN A 94 6.56 -7.77 13.52
N THR A 95 6.97 -8.97 13.15
CA THR A 95 6.03 -10.08 13.02
C THR A 95 5.66 -10.67 14.38
N PHE A 96 4.45 -11.19 14.49
CA PHE A 96 3.94 -11.93 15.64
C PHE A 96 3.07 -13.11 15.19
N GLY A 97 2.74 -14.00 16.09
CA GLY A 97 1.97 -15.21 15.80
C GLY A 97 2.86 -16.42 15.61
N VAL A 98 2.90 -17.02 14.43
CA VAL A 98 3.71 -18.24 14.16
C VAL A 98 5.21 -17.94 14.09
N LEU A 99 5.57 -16.77 13.60
CA LEU A 99 6.96 -16.33 13.44
C LEU A 99 7.16 -14.97 14.09
N GLU A 100 8.20 -14.84 14.90
CA GLU A 100 8.64 -13.57 15.47
C GLU A 100 9.95 -13.14 14.80
N SER A 101 9.92 -12.05 14.06
CA SER A 101 11.07 -11.47 13.37
C SER A 101 10.86 -9.99 13.10
N VAL A 102 11.92 -9.29 12.68
CA VAL A 102 11.83 -7.93 12.17
C VAL A 102 12.15 -7.96 10.69
N ALA A 103 11.18 -7.62 9.86
CA ALA A 103 11.40 -7.39 8.44
C ALA A 103 11.72 -5.90 8.23
N GLN A 104 12.71 -5.62 7.36
CA GLN A 104 13.25 -4.30 7.11
C GLN A 104 13.13 -3.95 5.62
N PRO A 105 11.91 -3.62 5.15
CA PRO A 105 11.74 -3.12 3.79
C PRO A 105 12.58 -1.85 3.59
N THR A 106 12.96 -1.59 2.35
CA THR A 106 13.91 -0.52 2.03
C THR A 106 13.25 0.74 1.48
N GLY A 107 12.03 0.60 0.92
CA GLY A 107 11.45 1.68 0.12
C GLY A 107 12.26 1.95 -1.15
N GLY A 108 12.14 3.15 -1.68
CA GLY A 108 12.91 3.61 -2.81
C GLY A 108 12.05 4.07 -3.99
N ASN A 109 12.69 4.30 -5.12
CA ASN A 109 12.07 4.70 -6.37
C ASN A 109 11.70 3.49 -7.26
N ALA A 110 11.25 3.76 -8.48
CA ALA A 110 10.87 2.73 -9.44
C ALA A 110 11.96 1.67 -9.69
N ALA A 111 13.23 2.07 -9.73
CA ALA A 111 14.34 1.12 -9.94
C ALA A 111 14.44 0.07 -8.82
N ALA A 112 14.12 0.42 -7.58
CA ALA A 112 14.06 -0.53 -6.47
C ALA A 112 12.86 -1.48 -6.62
N PHE A 113 11.68 -0.93 -6.92
CA PHE A 113 10.43 -1.69 -6.97
C PHE A 113 10.30 -2.64 -8.17
N VAL A 114 10.96 -2.39 -9.30
CA VAL A 114 11.00 -3.37 -10.41
C VAL A 114 11.78 -4.63 -10.04
N SER A 115 12.64 -4.59 -9.02
CA SER A 115 13.39 -5.75 -8.57
C SER A 115 12.62 -6.61 -7.57
N HIS A 116 11.89 -6.00 -6.64
CA HIS A 116 11.07 -6.68 -5.62
C HIS A 116 10.12 -5.69 -4.94
N ASN A 117 9.14 -6.19 -4.20
CA ASN A 117 8.29 -5.33 -3.38
C ASN A 117 9.08 -4.78 -2.18
N CYS A 118 9.31 -3.47 -2.14
CA CYS A 118 10.12 -2.80 -1.13
C CYS A 118 9.30 -2.13 -0.02
N CYS A 119 7.98 -2.30 0.00
CA CYS A 119 7.10 -1.67 0.97
C CYS A 119 6.03 -2.67 1.45
N PRO A 120 5.67 -2.69 2.74
CA PRO A 120 4.54 -3.49 3.19
C PRO A 120 3.22 -2.87 2.70
N ALA A 121 2.16 -3.69 2.59
CA ALA A 121 0.81 -3.23 2.25
C ALA A 121 0.31 -2.15 3.20
N THR A 122 0.66 -2.25 4.49
CA THR A 122 0.36 -1.24 5.51
C THR A 122 1.26 -0.03 5.32
N CYS A 123 0.71 1.05 4.78
CA CYS A 123 1.42 2.29 4.51
C CYS A 123 0.49 3.50 4.59
N MET A 124 1.06 4.67 4.81
CA MET A 124 0.38 5.96 4.61
C MET A 124 0.65 6.44 3.18
N ILE A 125 -0.39 6.78 2.45
CA ILE A 125 -0.33 7.25 1.06
C ILE A 125 -0.93 8.65 0.93
N ARG A 126 -0.45 9.42 -0.04
CA ARG A 126 -1.13 10.63 -0.49
C ARG A 126 -2.39 10.23 -1.26
N ARG A 127 -3.56 10.70 -0.83
CA ARG A 127 -4.82 10.38 -1.52
C ARG A 127 -4.80 10.84 -2.99
N VAL A 128 -4.20 11.99 -3.27
CA VAL A 128 -4.03 12.49 -4.65
C VAL A 128 -3.17 11.56 -5.51
N ALA A 129 -2.16 10.88 -4.95
CA ALA A 129 -1.37 9.91 -5.69
C ALA A 129 -2.19 8.66 -6.03
N TRP A 130 -3.02 8.18 -5.09
CA TRP A 130 -3.98 7.10 -5.34
C TRP A 130 -5.00 7.47 -6.43
N GLU A 131 -5.54 8.67 -6.41
CA GLU A 131 -6.47 9.17 -7.44
C GLU A 131 -5.82 9.19 -8.83
N ARG A 132 -4.60 9.69 -8.92
CA ARG A 132 -3.86 9.79 -10.19
C ARG A 132 -3.49 8.46 -10.81
N CYS A 133 -3.07 7.48 -10.00
CA CYS A 133 -2.70 6.18 -10.52
C CYS A 133 -3.92 5.26 -10.80
N GLY A 134 -5.13 5.71 -10.46
CA GLY A 134 -6.36 4.94 -10.63
C GLY A 134 -6.63 3.91 -9.53
N GLY A 135 -5.87 3.96 -8.44
CA GLY A 135 -6.03 3.08 -7.28
C GLY A 135 -5.46 1.67 -7.47
N TYR A 136 -5.91 0.76 -6.60
CA TYR A 136 -5.54 -0.66 -6.68
C TYR A 136 -6.25 -1.34 -7.85
N ASP A 137 -5.56 -2.27 -8.51
CA ASP A 137 -6.18 -3.10 -9.57
C ASP A 137 -7.09 -4.17 -8.97
N GLU A 138 -8.40 -4.02 -9.15
CA GLU A 138 -9.42 -4.91 -8.59
C GLU A 138 -9.49 -6.27 -9.30
N SER A 139 -8.84 -6.42 -10.45
CA SER A 139 -8.70 -7.72 -11.13
C SER A 139 -7.66 -8.61 -10.45
N MET A 140 -6.74 -8.07 -9.66
CA MET A 140 -5.71 -8.79 -8.93
C MET A 140 -6.25 -9.40 -7.65
N ARG A 141 -6.63 -10.68 -7.71
CA ARG A 141 -7.16 -11.43 -6.55
C ARG A 141 -6.24 -12.56 -6.07
N GLY A 142 -5.05 -12.63 -6.59
CA GLY A 142 -4.12 -13.74 -6.32
C GLY A 142 -2.89 -13.39 -5.50
N GLY A 143 -2.76 -12.14 -5.09
CA GLY A 143 -1.59 -11.53 -4.45
C GLY A 143 -0.88 -10.54 -5.34
N PHE A 144 0.14 -9.86 -4.82
CA PHE A 144 0.94 -8.81 -5.47
C PHE A 144 0.14 -7.54 -5.82
N GLU A 145 -1.08 -7.41 -5.31
CA GLU A 145 -1.92 -6.22 -5.53
C GLU A 145 -1.31 -4.96 -4.91
N ASP A 146 -0.58 -5.10 -3.81
CA ASP A 146 0.18 -4.03 -3.17
C ASP A 146 1.40 -3.63 -4.00
N TRP A 147 2.14 -4.62 -4.53
CA TRP A 147 3.28 -4.35 -5.39
C TRP A 147 2.88 -3.67 -6.70
N ASP A 148 1.82 -4.13 -7.35
CA ASP A 148 1.21 -3.49 -8.52
C ASP A 148 0.84 -2.03 -8.24
N PHE A 149 0.19 -1.80 -7.11
CA PHE A 149 -0.21 -0.47 -6.68
C PHE A 149 1.00 0.45 -6.46
N PHE A 150 2.06 -0.03 -5.81
CA PHE A 150 3.28 0.75 -5.62
C PHE A 150 3.97 1.08 -6.94
N LEU A 151 4.02 0.15 -7.88
CA LEU A 151 4.53 0.44 -9.23
C LEU A 151 3.67 1.51 -9.91
N SER A 152 2.35 1.43 -9.83
CA SER A 152 1.42 2.43 -10.38
C SER A 152 1.62 3.81 -9.75
N LEU A 153 1.81 3.90 -8.42
CA LEU A 153 2.11 5.15 -7.73
C LEU A 153 3.41 5.79 -8.22
N LEU A 154 4.45 4.97 -8.43
CA LEU A 154 5.77 5.43 -8.88
C LEU A 154 5.77 5.83 -10.35
N GLU A 155 4.98 5.17 -11.20
CA GLU A 155 4.79 5.55 -12.60
C GLU A 155 4.07 6.89 -12.76
N CYS A 156 3.03 7.13 -11.95
CA CYS A 156 2.25 8.36 -12.02
C CYS A 156 2.99 9.55 -11.42
N GLY A 157 3.79 9.32 -10.37
CA GLY A 157 4.48 10.39 -9.65
C GLY A 157 3.53 11.45 -9.10
N LEU A 158 4.11 12.53 -8.58
CA LEU A 158 3.39 13.76 -8.22
C LEU A 158 3.90 14.86 -9.14
N ALA A 159 3.02 15.57 -9.84
CA ALA A 159 3.41 16.82 -10.47
C ALA A 159 3.73 17.82 -9.34
N VAL A 160 4.92 18.38 -9.35
CA VAL A 160 5.47 19.23 -8.26
C VAL A 160 4.75 20.58 -8.16
N GLU A 161 3.91 20.93 -9.13
CA GLU A 161 3.24 22.22 -9.17
C GLU A 161 1.78 22.11 -8.71
N ASN A 162 1.48 22.73 -7.59
CA ASN A 162 0.16 23.18 -7.09
C ASN A 162 -0.69 22.32 -6.15
N ASP A 163 -0.30 21.13 -5.72
CA ASP A 163 -1.16 20.36 -4.78
C ASP A 163 -0.85 20.61 -3.30
N ILE A 164 -0.36 21.80 -2.95
CA ILE A 164 -0.04 22.13 -1.58
C ILE A 164 -0.85 23.33 -1.14
N CYS A 165 -1.73 23.03 -0.22
CA CYS A 165 -2.51 23.97 0.57
C CYS A 165 -3.84 24.42 -0.06
N GLY A 166 -4.91 24.03 0.62
CA GLY A 166 -6.24 24.59 0.63
C GLY A 166 -6.51 25.77 -0.30
N ALA A 167 -6.84 25.49 -1.55
CA ALA A 167 -7.44 26.48 -2.43
C ALA A 167 -8.77 25.94 -2.91
N GLU A 168 -9.76 26.78 -2.76
CA GLU A 168 -11.16 26.61 -3.06
C GLU A 168 -11.42 25.89 -4.37
N VAL A 169 -12.21 24.82 -4.30
CA VAL A 169 -12.79 24.15 -5.47
C VAL A 169 -13.89 25.04 -6.04
N THR A 170 -13.57 25.82 -7.04
CA THR A 170 -14.59 26.35 -7.95
C THR A 170 -14.71 25.39 -9.13
N GLY A 171 -15.95 24.94 -9.33
CA GLY A 171 -16.30 23.85 -10.21
C GLY A 171 -15.93 24.03 -11.68
N GLY A 172 -15.68 22.91 -12.31
CA GLY A 172 -15.54 22.75 -13.75
C GLY A 172 -15.42 21.28 -14.07
N THR A 173 -16.56 20.63 -14.37
CA THR A 173 -16.63 19.27 -14.90
C THR A 173 -16.15 19.28 -16.34
N GLU A 174 -15.03 18.63 -16.64
CA GLU A 174 -14.79 18.05 -17.96
C GLU A 174 -14.09 16.71 -17.81
N HIS A 175 -14.82 15.65 -18.09
CA HIS A 175 -14.31 14.31 -18.36
C HIS A 175 -13.48 14.37 -19.64
N VAL A 176 -12.20 14.08 -19.54
CA VAL A 176 -11.41 13.69 -20.70
C VAL A 176 -10.79 12.32 -20.42
N GLY A 177 -11.42 11.33 -20.99
CA GLY A 177 -10.84 10.01 -21.14
C GLY A 177 -9.72 10.07 -22.17
N GLY A 178 -8.67 9.35 -21.91
CA GLY A 178 -7.56 9.13 -22.86
C GLY A 178 -6.34 8.59 -22.14
N PHE A 179 -6.22 7.26 -22.03
CA PHE A 179 -4.94 6.62 -21.75
C PHE A 179 -4.00 6.89 -22.93
N GLY A 180 -3.23 7.97 -22.84
CA GLY A 180 -2.13 8.27 -23.75
C GLY A 180 -0.84 7.68 -23.20
N SER A 181 -0.38 6.59 -23.76
CA SER A 181 0.96 6.06 -23.57
C SER A 181 1.98 6.96 -24.26
N ALA A 182 2.45 7.98 -23.57
CA ALA A 182 3.67 8.67 -23.96
C ALA A 182 4.46 8.90 -22.66
N TRP A 183 5.60 8.26 -22.53
CA TRP A 183 6.60 8.63 -21.54
C TRP A 183 6.96 10.08 -21.77
N ASP A 184 6.47 10.92 -20.87
CA ASP A 184 6.79 12.34 -20.89
C ASP A 184 8.20 12.47 -20.32
N THR A 185 9.16 12.50 -21.23
CA THR A 185 10.60 12.64 -20.92
C THR A 185 10.92 14.02 -20.34
N GLU A 186 9.92 14.90 -20.22
CA GLU A 186 10.09 16.28 -19.77
C GLU A 186 9.66 16.52 -18.32
N ASN A 187 9.14 15.50 -17.60
CA ASN A 187 8.75 15.66 -16.20
C ASN A 187 9.77 15.05 -15.23
N PRO A 188 10.75 15.80 -14.71
CA PRO A 188 11.72 15.30 -13.74
C PRO A 188 11.10 14.86 -12.40
N ALA A 189 9.86 15.20 -12.14
CA ALA A 189 9.15 14.79 -10.93
C ALA A 189 8.76 13.30 -10.91
N LYS A 190 8.66 12.64 -12.08
CA LYS A 190 8.40 11.19 -12.15
C LYS A 190 9.59 10.38 -11.63
N ASP A 191 10.80 10.77 -12.02
CA ASP A 191 12.03 10.09 -11.56
C ASP A 191 12.32 10.36 -10.07
N ALA A 192 11.74 11.43 -9.52
CA ALA A 192 11.86 11.78 -8.11
C ALA A 192 10.83 11.07 -7.21
N ALA A 193 9.75 10.50 -7.77
CA ALA A 193 8.74 9.79 -6.98
C ALA A 193 9.33 8.59 -6.26
N HIS A 194 9.08 8.49 -4.97
CA HIS A 194 9.59 7.38 -4.16
C HIS A 194 8.69 7.07 -2.97
N ILE A 195 8.93 5.90 -2.37
CA ILE A 195 8.27 5.43 -1.16
C ILE A 195 9.28 5.42 -0.02
N GLY A 196 8.96 6.09 1.06
CA GLY A 196 9.83 6.19 2.23
C GLY A 196 9.56 5.08 3.25
N ILE A 197 10.63 4.63 3.92
CA ILE A 197 10.54 3.68 5.04
C ILE A 197 11.24 4.25 6.26
N ALA A 198 10.51 4.40 7.36
CA ALA A 198 11.09 4.72 8.66
C ALA A 198 11.92 3.52 9.16
N PRO A 199 13.20 3.71 9.58
CA PRO A 199 14.07 2.60 9.97
C PRO A 199 13.79 2.13 11.40
N GLU A 200 12.52 1.93 11.72
CA GLU A 200 12.05 1.45 13.03
C GLU A 200 10.79 0.59 12.87
N PRO A 201 10.56 -0.40 13.76
CA PRO A 201 9.36 -1.23 13.73
C PRO A 201 8.14 -0.39 14.10
N LEU A 202 7.30 -0.07 13.10
CA LEU A 202 6.08 0.72 13.25
C LEU A 202 4.81 -0.09 13.05
N ILE A 203 4.94 -1.33 12.55
CA ILE A 203 3.83 -2.20 12.22
C ILE A 203 4.03 -3.55 12.94
N GLU A 204 2.99 -4.06 13.56
CA GLU A 204 2.92 -5.44 14.06
C GLU A 204 2.13 -6.26 13.05
N TYR A 205 2.83 -7.14 12.33
CA TYR A 205 2.29 -7.96 11.26
C TYR A 205 2.00 -9.37 11.75
N ARG A 206 0.75 -9.83 11.59
CA ARG A 206 0.36 -11.18 12.01
C ARG A 206 0.79 -12.24 11.01
N THR A 207 1.55 -13.22 11.49
CA THR A 207 1.90 -14.41 10.72
C THR A 207 0.98 -15.59 11.07
N ALA A 208 0.43 -16.23 10.04
CA ALA A 208 -0.44 -17.40 10.16
C ALA A 208 0.01 -18.51 9.19
N PRO A 209 -0.24 -19.81 9.50
CA PRO A 209 0.19 -20.93 8.64
C PRO A 209 -0.45 -20.89 7.25
N ALA A 210 -1.68 -20.34 7.14
CA ALA A 210 -2.44 -20.21 5.91
C ALA A 210 -2.57 -18.73 5.52
N SER A 211 -1.45 -18.02 5.36
CA SER A 211 -1.48 -16.63 4.92
C SER A 211 -1.65 -16.53 3.39
N SER A 212 -2.20 -15.41 2.92
CA SER A 212 -2.32 -15.08 1.50
C SER A 212 -0.95 -15.07 0.80
N ASN A 213 0.12 -14.71 1.53
CA ASN A 213 1.48 -14.74 1.03
C ASN A 213 1.93 -16.15 0.60
N VAL A 214 1.59 -17.20 1.37
CA VAL A 214 1.90 -18.59 1.01
C VAL A 214 1.17 -18.99 -0.26
N THR A 215 -0.10 -18.60 -0.41
CA THR A 215 -0.92 -18.91 -1.59
C THR A 215 -0.43 -18.18 -2.83
N SER A 216 -0.03 -16.92 -2.72
CA SER A 216 0.48 -16.12 -3.84
C SER A 216 1.79 -16.67 -4.40
N MET A 217 2.63 -17.28 -3.55
CA MET A 217 3.88 -17.90 -3.99
C MET A 217 3.67 -19.04 -4.98
N THR A 218 2.58 -19.80 -4.89
CA THR A 218 2.25 -20.86 -5.86
C THR A 218 1.92 -20.31 -7.26
N LYS A 219 1.45 -19.05 -7.34
CA LYS A 219 1.09 -18.34 -8.58
C LYS A 219 2.12 -17.30 -9.00
N ARG A 220 3.26 -17.25 -8.33
CA ARG A 220 4.24 -16.20 -8.45
C ARG A 220 4.66 -15.87 -9.88
N LEU A 221 4.95 -16.89 -10.70
CA LEU A 221 5.38 -16.66 -12.09
C LEU A 221 4.30 -15.98 -12.95
N ASP A 222 3.04 -16.33 -12.74
CA ASP A 222 1.94 -15.74 -13.49
C ASP A 222 1.67 -14.31 -13.00
N LEU A 223 1.75 -14.06 -11.69
CA LEU A 223 1.66 -12.72 -11.12
C LEU A 223 2.81 -11.82 -11.60
N MET A 224 4.04 -12.34 -11.63
CA MET A 224 5.18 -11.60 -12.18
C MET A 224 5.02 -11.28 -13.66
N ARG A 225 4.55 -12.23 -14.48
CA ARG A 225 4.26 -11.96 -15.90
C ARG A 225 3.22 -10.87 -16.06
N PHE A 226 2.18 -10.88 -15.22
CA PHE A 226 1.16 -9.84 -15.22
C PHE A 226 1.75 -8.47 -14.88
N LEU A 227 2.52 -8.36 -13.79
CA LEU A 227 3.19 -7.11 -13.40
C LEU A 227 4.09 -6.57 -14.51
N ILE A 228 4.95 -7.42 -15.07
CA ILE A 228 5.86 -7.02 -16.15
C ILE A 228 5.09 -6.57 -17.40
N ALA A 229 4.00 -7.25 -17.75
CA ALA A 229 3.19 -6.88 -18.91
C ALA A 229 2.45 -5.55 -18.69
N LYS A 230 1.91 -5.33 -17.49
CA LYS A 230 1.18 -4.12 -17.11
C LYS A 230 2.12 -2.90 -17.04
N HIS A 231 3.25 -3.05 -16.38
CA HIS A 231 4.26 -2.00 -16.15
C HIS A 231 5.45 -2.10 -17.14
N ARG A 232 5.16 -2.55 -18.38
CA ARG A 232 6.19 -2.88 -19.37
C ARG A 232 7.22 -1.77 -19.57
N ASP A 233 6.77 -0.54 -19.64
CA ASP A 233 7.63 0.59 -19.93
C ASP A 233 8.54 0.93 -18.74
N LEU A 234 8.01 0.79 -17.51
CA LEU A 234 8.81 0.94 -16.29
C LEU A 234 9.91 -0.14 -16.21
N TYR A 235 9.55 -1.39 -16.48
CA TYR A 235 10.52 -2.49 -16.51
C TYR A 235 11.56 -2.29 -17.61
N ALA A 236 11.18 -1.78 -18.79
CA ALA A 236 12.10 -1.50 -19.89
C ALA A 236 13.09 -0.37 -19.54
N ALA A 237 12.60 0.69 -18.87
CA ALA A 237 13.45 1.80 -18.44
C ALA A 237 14.47 1.38 -17.36
N HIS A 238 14.16 0.34 -16.57
CA HIS A 238 15.00 -0.15 -15.47
C HIS A 238 15.51 -1.58 -15.69
N ILE A 239 15.84 -1.94 -16.94
CA ILE A 239 16.17 -3.33 -17.33
C ILE A 239 17.33 -3.93 -16.52
N ALA A 240 18.35 -3.13 -16.18
CA ALA A 240 19.49 -3.59 -15.40
C ALA A 240 19.07 -3.98 -13.97
N ALA A 241 18.17 -3.22 -13.34
CA ALA A 241 17.63 -3.52 -12.01
C ALA A 241 16.71 -4.76 -12.04
N SER A 242 15.87 -4.90 -13.08
CA SER A 242 14.99 -6.05 -13.24
C SER A 242 15.76 -7.35 -13.54
N GLN A 243 16.88 -7.28 -14.25
CA GLN A 243 17.77 -8.44 -14.48
C GLN A 243 18.46 -8.92 -13.20
N ALA A 244 18.85 -8.00 -12.31
CA ALA A 244 19.42 -8.37 -11.00
C ALA A 244 18.44 -9.19 -10.17
N PHE A 245 17.15 -8.90 -10.23
CA PHE A 245 16.10 -9.68 -9.61
C PHE A 245 16.01 -11.11 -10.14
N MET A 246 16.06 -11.29 -11.46
CA MET A 246 15.95 -12.60 -12.11
C MET A 246 17.11 -13.55 -11.74
N LEU A 247 18.27 -12.99 -11.40
CA LEU A 247 19.49 -13.72 -11.08
C LEU A 247 19.63 -14.05 -9.57
N HIS A 248 18.83 -13.43 -8.68
CA HIS A 248 18.93 -13.63 -7.24
C HIS A 248 17.80 -14.50 -6.69
N PRO A 249 18.03 -15.76 -6.35
CA PRO A 249 16.97 -16.66 -5.87
C PRO A 249 16.35 -16.23 -4.52
N THR A 250 17.04 -15.42 -3.72
CA THR A 250 16.58 -14.93 -2.42
C THR A 250 15.58 -13.76 -2.49
N TYR A 251 15.48 -13.08 -3.61
CA TYR A 251 14.48 -12.01 -3.81
C TYR A 251 13.10 -12.55 -4.20
N GLY A 252 12.97 -13.86 -4.27
CA GLY A 252 11.76 -14.53 -4.67
C GLY A 252 10.68 -14.65 -3.61
N ASP A 253 10.93 -14.31 -2.39
CA ASP A 253 10.11 -14.68 -1.23
C ASP A 253 9.36 -13.47 -0.64
N GLY A 254 8.71 -12.68 -1.48
CA GLY A 254 7.83 -11.60 -1.01
C GLY A 254 8.52 -10.33 -0.55
N GLY A 255 9.73 -10.05 -1.05
CA GLY A 255 10.33 -8.71 -0.99
C GLY A 255 10.73 -8.19 0.38
N MET A 256 10.71 -9.00 1.41
CA MET A 256 11.19 -8.62 2.72
C MET A 256 12.51 -9.33 3.01
N ALA A 257 13.62 -8.59 3.04
CA ALA A 257 14.86 -9.09 3.63
C ALA A 257 14.62 -9.27 5.13
N ALA A 258 14.21 -10.46 5.53
CA ALA A 258 14.02 -10.80 6.93
C ALA A 258 15.40 -11.11 7.54
N ALA A 259 15.88 -10.24 8.41
CA ALA A 259 16.93 -10.60 9.35
C ALA A 259 16.30 -11.48 10.44
N VAL A 260 16.25 -12.78 10.22
CA VAL A 260 15.81 -13.74 11.23
C VAL A 260 16.89 -13.82 12.31
N ARG A 261 16.62 -13.23 13.48
CA ARG A 261 17.36 -13.57 14.70
C ARG A 261 16.58 -14.66 15.40
N LEU A 262 17.05 -15.89 15.30
CA LEU A 262 16.64 -16.96 16.19
C LEU A 262 17.12 -16.58 17.60
N ARG A 263 16.19 -16.38 18.53
CA ARG A 263 16.53 -16.32 19.96
C ARG A 263 16.81 -17.75 20.40
N SER A 264 18.04 -18.00 20.85
CA SER A 264 18.44 -19.18 21.60
C SER A 264 17.81 -19.19 22.97
#